data_a21098c2a0e43f83855abc04be960c04
#
_entry.id   a21098c2a0e43f83855abc04be960c04
#
_cell.length_a   1.000
_cell.length_b   1.000
_cell.length_c   1.000
_cell.angle_alpha   90.00
_cell.angle_beta   90.00
_cell.angle_gamma   90.00
#
_symmetry.space_group_name_H-M   'P 1'
#
loop_
_entity.id
_entity.type
_entity.pdbx_description
1 polymer ?
#
loop_
_entity_poly.entity_id
_entity_poly.type
_entity_poly.pdbx_seq_one_letter_code
_entity_poly.pdbx_strand_id
1 'polypeptide(L)'
;MQQATDYMAAGADFLVSPGFVPDVATYCVSNDIFYAPGCMTPSEIIAAENAGIKFIKLFPGNMLGPEFLTTIKDIFPKLLFMPTGGVDTTKENIEGWFKAGVCAVGMGSKLISKKLMEAKDYGTMESETKKVLELIGTIKPAK
;
A
#
# COMPACT_ATOMS: atom_id res chain seq x y z
N MET A 1 0.98 2.94 19.98
CA MET A 1 0.80 1.54 20.49
C MET A 1 -0.66 1.19 20.76
N GLN A 2 -1.37 1.90 21.65
CA GLN A 2 -2.73 1.51 22.05
C GLN A 2 -3.66 1.18 20.88
N GLN A 3 -3.73 2.05 19.86
CA GLN A 3 -4.56 1.76 18.68
C GLN A 3 -4.19 0.44 17.96
N ALA A 4 -2.89 0.12 17.87
CA ALA A 4 -2.47 -1.12 17.23
C ALA A 4 -2.96 -2.35 17.99
N THR A 5 -2.82 -2.36 19.31
CA THR A 5 -3.34 -3.45 20.16
C THR A 5 -4.86 -3.54 20.14
N ASP A 6 -5.56 -2.40 20.10
CA ASP A 6 -7.03 -2.35 20.02
C ASP A 6 -7.54 -2.95 18.71
N TYR A 7 -6.90 -2.62 17.56
CA TYR A 7 -7.27 -3.21 16.27
C TYR A 7 -7.00 -4.71 16.23
N MET A 8 -5.88 -5.17 16.76
CA MET A 8 -5.59 -6.61 16.82
C MET A 8 -6.58 -7.34 17.73
N ALA A 9 -6.93 -6.76 18.89
CA ALA A 9 -7.96 -7.33 19.78
C ALA A 9 -9.36 -7.35 19.13
N ALA A 10 -9.64 -6.43 18.22
CA ALA A 10 -10.88 -6.40 17.44
C ALA A 10 -10.88 -7.39 16.24
N GLY A 11 -9.80 -8.15 16.04
CA GLY A 11 -9.71 -9.17 15.00
C GLY A 11 -9.10 -8.70 13.68
N ALA A 12 -8.24 -7.67 13.70
CA ALA A 12 -7.50 -7.29 12.49
C ALA A 12 -6.46 -8.35 12.13
N ASP A 13 -6.36 -8.71 10.85
CA ASP A 13 -5.36 -9.66 10.34
C ASP A 13 -4.01 -9.00 10.08
N PHE A 14 -3.96 -7.68 9.88
CA PHE A 14 -2.76 -6.90 9.60
C PHE A 14 -2.95 -5.43 9.96
N LEU A 15 -1.85 -4.70 10.06
CA LEU A 15 -1.86 -3.27 10.36
C LEU A 15 -1.26 -2.44 9.20
N VAL A 16 -1.84 -1.26 8.98
CA VAL A 16 -1.34 -0.26 8.03
C VAL A 16 -1.35 1.11 8.71
N SER A 17 -0.31 1.90 8.53
CA SER A 17 -0.25 3.27 9.06
C SER A 17 0.14 4.28 7.98
N PRO A 18 -0.17 5.58 8.16
CA PRO A 18 0.23 6.62 7.22
C PRO A 18 1.73 6.98 7.31
N GLY A 19 2.40 6.63 8.40
CA GLY A 19 3.82 6.89 8.64
C GLY A 19 4.47 5.72 9.38
N PHE A 20 5.80 5.69 9.41
CA PHE A 20 6.55 4.71 10.18
C PHE A 20 6.47 5.01 11.68
N VAL A 21 6.02 4.04 12.46
CA VAL A 21 5.90 4.13 13.91
C VAL A 21 6.76 3.03 14.55
N PRO A 22 7.93 3.36 15.12
CA PRO A 22 8.91 2.37 15.61
C PRO A 22 8.33 1.36 16.61
N ASP A 23 7.57 1.82 17.60
CA ASP A 23 6.97 0.95 18.61
C ASP A 23 5.97 -0.04 18.01
N VAL A 24 5.19 0.39 17.00
CA VAL A 24 4.26 -0.48 16.28
C VAL A 24 5.04 -1.50 15.45
N ALA A 25 6.13 -1.08 14.79
CA ALA A 25 6.98 -1.99 14.03
C ALA A 25 7.58 -3.08 14.94
N THR A 26 8.14 -2.69 16.09
CA THR A 26 8.69 -3.62 17.08
C THR A 26 7.62 -4.60 17.57
N TYR A 27 6.45 -4.10 17.92
CA TYR A 27 5.32 -4.95 18.34
C TYR A 27 4.92 -5.94 17.27
N CYS A 28 4.73 -5.48 16.04
CA CYS A 28 4.28 -6.33 14.93
C CYS A 28 5.31 -7.42 14.60
N VAL A 29 6.59 -7.05 14.48
CA VAL A 29 7.67 -8.00 14.18
C VAL A 29 7.81 -9.05 15.29
N SER A 30 7.73 -8.63 16.56
CA SER A 30 7.85 -9.55 17.71
C SER A 30 6.67 -10.53 17.85
N ASN A 31 5.51 -10.21 17.24
CA ASN A 31 4.30 -11.03 17.32
C ASN A 31 3.89 -11.65 15.95
N ASP A 32 4.79 -11.61 14.97
CA ASP A 32 4.55 -12.10 13.59
C ASP A 32 3.28 -11.51 12.93
N ILE A 33 3.02 -10.22 13.22
CA ILE A 33 1.90 -9.48 12.65
C ILE A 33 2.37 -8.75 11.39
N PHE A 34 1.66 -8.93 10.27
CA PHE A 34 1.96 -8.16 9.06
C PHE A 34 1.68 -6.67 9.27
N TYR A 35 2.70 -5.85 9.03
CA TYR A 35 2.61 -4.39 9.17
C TYR A 35 3.15 -3.69 7.92
N ALA A 36 2.36 -2.78 7.37
CA ALA A 36 2.72 -1.92 6.23
C ALA A 36 2.81 -0.45 6.68
N PRO A 37 3.97 0.02 7.17
CA PRO A 37 4.17 1.41 7.51
C PRO A 37 4.19 2.30 6.28
N GLY A 38 3.64 3.51 6.38
CA GLY A 38 3.80 4.57 5.40
C GLY A 38 5.20 5.14 5.45
N CYS A 39 5.86 5.26 4.30
CA CYS A 39 7.15 5.93 4.15
C CYS A 39 7.12 6.81 2.91
N MET A 40 7.75 7.97 3.00
CA MET A 40 7.91 8.93 1.90
C MET A 40 9.37 9.15 1.52
N THR A 41 10.30 8.90 2.43
CA THR A 41 11.72 9.21 2.28
C THR A 41 12.60 7.97 2.42
N PRO A 42 13.81 7.97 1.82
CA PRO A 42 14.78 6.89 2.02
C PRO A 42 15.12 6.66 3.50
N SER A 43 15.17 7.72 4.32
CA SER A 43 15.47 7.60 5.76
C SER A 43 14.40 6.82 6.51
N GLU A 44 13.13 7.05 6.19
CA GLU A 44 12.02 6.28 6.78
C GLU A 44 12.04 4.82 6.31
N ILE A 45 12.37 4.59 5.04
CA ILE A 45 12.49 3.23 4.49
C ILE A 45 13.63 2.47 5.18
N ILE A 46 14.80 3.10 5.36
CA ILE A 46 15.93 2.52 6.11
C ILE A 46 15.51 2.18 7.55
N ALA A 47 14.83 3.10 8.22
CA ALA A 47 14.38 2.87 9.59
C ALA A 47 13.38 1.69 9.68
N ALA A 48 12.46 1.60 8.73
CA ALA A 48 11.52 0.48 8.65
C ALA A 48 12.24 -0.85 8.36
N GLU A 49 13.16 -0.88 7.39
CA GLU A 49 13.95 -2.08 7.05
C GLU A 49 14.78 -2.56 8.25
N ASN A 50 15.45 -1.64 8.95
CA ASN A 50 16.22 -1.95 10.17
C ASN A 50 15.36 -2.50 11.32
N ALA A 51 14.07 -2.10 11.37
CA ALA A 51 13.10 -2.65 12.30
C ALA A 51 12.55 -4.03 11.87
N GLY A 52 13.02 -4.61 10.76
CA GLY A 52 12.60 -5.92 10.25
C GLY A 52 11.38 -5.87 9.33
N ILE A 53 10.89 -4.70 8.95
CA ILE A 53 9.78 -4.55 8.00
C ILE A 53 10.25 -4.88 6.59
N LYS A 54 9.46 -5.66 5.86
CA LYS A 54 9.75 -6.08 4.48
C LYS A 54 8.76 -5.52 3.45
N PHE A 55 7.67 -4.93 3.92
CA PHE A 55 6.61 -4.39 3.08
C PHE A 55 6.35 -2.93 3.43
N ILE A 56 6.55 -2.05 2.47
CA ILE A 56 6.46 -0.60 2.66
C ILE A 56 5.25 -0.05 1.90
N LYS A 57 4.41 0.70 2.60
CA LYS A 57 3.42 1.55 1.97
C LYS A 57 4.10 2.85 1.53
N LEU A 58 4.19 3.12 0.23
CA LEU A 58 4.61 4.44 -0.26
C LEU A 58 3.46 5.43 -0.12
N PHE A 59 3.64 6.44 0.72
CA PHE A 59 2.58 7.40 1.03
C PHE A 59 3.13 8.80 1.31
N PRO A 60 2.52 9.85 0.73
CA PRO A 60 1.44 9.81 -0.25
C PRO A 60 1.94 9.53 -1.68
N GLY A 61 1.40 8.49 -2.32
CA GLY A 61 1.87 8.02 -3.63
C GLY A 61 1.72 9.04 -4.76
N ASN A 62 0.70 9.90 -4.71
CA ASN A 62 0.51 10.97 -5.71
C ASN A 62 1.62 12.04 -5.72
N MET A 63 2.39 12.16 -4.66
CA MET A 63 3.54 13.06 -4.61
C MET A 63 4.83 12.39 -5.04
N LEU A 64 4.94 11.08 -4.85
CA LEU A 64 6.15 10.31 -5.16
C LEU A 64 6.19 9.87 -6.63
N GLY A 65 5.11 9.27 -7.10
CA GLY A 65 5.02 8.74 -8.45
C GLY A 65 5.81 7.44 -8.68
N PRO A 66 5.58 6.78 -9.84
CA PRO A 66 6.29 5.55 -10.20
C PRO A 66 7.81 5.74 -10.37
N GLU A 67 8.26 6.91 -10.82
CA GLU A 67 9.70 7.21 -11.02
C GLU A 67 10.49 7.18 -9.71
N PHE A 68 9.90 7.70 -8.62
CA PHE A 68 10.49 7.60 -7.30
C PHE A 68 10.70 6.13 -6.92
N LEU A 69 9.68 5.29 -7.12
CA LEU A 69 9.80 3.87 -6.80
C LEU A 69 10.90 3.19 -7.59
N THR A 70 11.03 3.46 -8.89
CA THR A 70 12.10 2.87 -9.71
C THR A 70 13.46 3.14 -9.10
N THR A 71 13.73 4.39 -8.70
CA THR A 71 14.98 4.78 -8.04
C THR A 71 15.18 4.09 -6.69
N ILE A 72 14.13 4.06 -5.87
CA ILE A 72 14.18 3.47 -4.52
C ILE A 72 14.39 1.96 -4.58
N LYS A 73 13.80 1.29 -5.54
CA LYS A 73 13.89 -0.16 -5.67
C LYS A 73 15.30 -0.66 -6.00
N ASP A 74 16.08 0.15 -6.69
CA ASP A 74 17.50 -0.16 -6.94
C ASP A 74 18.31 -0.14 -5.65
N ILE A 75 17.93 0.74 -4.70
CA ILE A 75 18.59 0.84 -3.39
C ILE A 75 18.09 -0.26 -2.43
N PHE A 76 16.80 -0.58 -2.49
CA PHE A 76 16.12 -1.55 -1.60
C PHE A 76 15.52 -2.73 -2.39
N PRO A 77 16.32 -3.56 -3.05
CA PRO A 77 15.83 -4.59 -3.97
C PRO A 77 15.03 -5.71 -3.27
N LYS A 78 15.20 -5.86 -1.95
CA LYS A 78 14.52 -6.90 -1.16
C LYS A 78 13.18 -6.44 -0.57
N LEU A 79 12.91 -5.14 -0.57
CA LEU A 79 11.66 -4.61 -0.04
C LEU A 79 10.52 -4.72 -1.07
N LEU A 80 9.34 -4.95 -0.55
CA LEU A 80 8.08 -4.92 -1.29
C LEU A 80 7.39 -3.57 -1.08
N PHE A 81 6.81 -3.02 -2.15
CA PHE A 81 6.22 -1.69 -2.12
C PHE A 81 4.78 -1.69 -2.60
N MET A 82 3.94 -0.90 -1.91
CA MET A 82 2.54 -0.65 -2.24
C MET A 82 2.28 0.86 -2.17
N PRO A 83 2.08 1.56 -3.29
CA PRO A 83 1.68 2.96 -3.27
C PRO A 83 0.24 3.09 -2.78
N THR A 84 -0.02 4.16 -2.02
CA THR A 84 -1.37 4.56 -1.62
C THR A 84 -1.50 6.07 -1.80
N GLY A 85 -2.62 6.52 -2.39
CA GLY A 85 -2.80 7.89 -2.86
C GLY A 85 -2.30 8.07 -4.30
N GLY A 86 -3.14 8.67 -5.16
CA GLY A 86 -2.82 8.85 -6.57
C GLY A 86 -2.88 7.60 -7.45
N VAL A 87 -3.18 6.46 -6.87
CA VAL A 87 -3.52 5.27 -7.67
C VAL A 87 -4.98 5.38 -8.08
N ASP A 88 -5.23 5.36 -9.37
CA ASP A 88 -6.56 5.38 -9.96
C ASP A 88 -6.88 4.11 -10.76
N THR A 89 -8.07 4.04 -11.34
CA THR A 89 -8.57 2.85 -12.01
C THR A 89 -8.19 2.78 -13.50
N THR A 90 -7.42 3.76 -14.01
CA THR A 90 -7.00 3.76 -15.41
C THR A 90 -5.89 2.74 -15.65
N LYS A 91 -5.88 2.16 -16.84
CA LYS A 91 -4.88 1.17 -17.25
C LYS A 91 -3.47 1.78 -17.18
N GLU A 92 -3.31 2.98 -17.68
CA GLU A 92 -2.04 3.69 -17.75
C GLU A 92 -1.42 3.91 -16.35
N ASN A 93 -2.26 4.32 -15.39
CA ASN A 93 -1.81 4.54 -14.02
C ASN A 93 -1.37 3.23 -13.36
N ILE A 94 -2.22 2.19 -13.44
CA ILE A 94 -1.93 0.88 -12.86
C ILE A 94 -0.68 0.25 -13.50
N GLU A 95 -0.58 0.26 -14.84
CA GLU A 95 0.61 -0.24 -15.55
C GLU A 95 1.87 0.52 -15.16
N GLY A 96 1.80 1.84 -15.01
CA GLY A 96 2.93 2.67 -14.57
C GLY A 96 3.50 2.20 -13.23
N TRP A 97 2.64 1.95 -12.25
CA TRP A 97 3.05 1.46 -10.95
C TRP A 97 3.64 0.04 -11.02
N PHE A 98 2.97 -0.89 -11.71
CA PHE A 98 3.48 -2.26 -11.83
C PHE A 98 4.79 -2.34 -12.63
N LYS A 99 4.96 -1.53 -13.68
CA LYS A 99 6.24 -1.40 -14.40
C LYS A 99 7.37 -0.88 -13.52
N ALA A 100 7.06 0.04 -12.60
CA ALA A 100 8.02 0.52 -11.60
C ALA A 100 8.37 -0.54 -10.54
N GLY A 101 7.63 -1.64 -10.47
CA GLY A 101 7.95 -2.81 -9.64
C GLY A 101 7.22 -2.88 -8.31
N VAL A 102 6.01 -2.32 -8.19
CA VAL A 102 5.14 -2.58 -7.02
C VAL A 102 4.66 -4.02 -7.01
N CYS A 103 4.40 -4.56 -5.81
CA CYS A 103 3.76 -5.86 -5.64
C CYS A 103 2.24 -5.76 -5.44
N ALA A 104 1.75 -4.59 -5.01
CA ALA A 104 0.35 -4.29 -4.77
C ALA A 104 0.10 -2.79 -4.93
N VAL A 105 -1.17 -2.38 -4.98
CA VAL A 105 -1.60 -0.99 -5.00
C VAL A 105 -2.72 -0.76 -3.99
N GLY A 106 -2.70 0.38 -3.29
CA GLY A 106 -3.75 0.80 -2.39
C GLY A 106 -4.64 1.85 -3.06
N MET A 107 -5.89 1.50 -3.34
CA MET A 107 -6.88 2.40 -3.92
C MET A 107 -7.93 2.80 -2.89
N GLY A 108 -8.25 4.07 -2.83
CA GLY A 108 -9.29 4.63 -1.96
C GLY A 108 -10.41 5.27 -2.78
N SER A 109 -10.59 6.57 -2.61
CA SER A 109 -11.69 7.35 -3.20
C SER A 109 -11.77 7.33 -4.73
N LYS A 110 -10.71 6.96 -5.43
CA LYS A 110 -10.72 6.78 -6.89
C LYS A 110 -11.47 5.53 -7.33
N LEU A 111 -11.52 4.50 -6.48
CA LEU A 111 -12.29 3.28 -6.70
C LEU A 111 -13.61 3.32 -5.94
N ILE A 112 -13.58 3.59 -4.64
CA ILE A 112 -14.75 3.68 -3.77
C ILE A 112 -15.02 5.16 -3.46
N SER A 113 -15.76 5.82 -4.34
CA SER A 113 -16.02 7.25 -4.22
C SER A 113 -17.01 7.58 -3.09
N LYS A 114 -16.90 8.82 -2.54
CA LYS A 114 -17.84 9.32 -1.55
C LYS A 114 -19.30 9.23 -2.04
N LYS A 115 -19.55 9.52 -3.31
CA LYS A 115 -20.87 9.42 -3.94
C LYS A 115 -21.45 8.01 -3.87
N LEU A 116 -20.64 6.99 -4.19
CA LEU A 116 -21.06 5.59 -4.10
C LEU A 116 -21.36 5.18 -2.65
N MET A 117 -20.52 5.63 -1.70
CA MET A 117 -20.72 5.38 -0.27
C MET A 117 -22.02 6.00 0.24
N GLU A 118 -22.29 7.27 -0.08
CA GLU A 118 -23.52 7.98 0.31
C GLU A 118 -24.76 7.34 -0.31
N ALA A 119 -24.67 6.91 -1.57
CA ALA A 119 -25.77 6.21 -2.26
C ALA A 119 -25.92 4.75 -1.81
N LYS A 120 -25.02 4.20 -1.03
CA LYS A 120 -24.95 2.76 -0.67
C LYS A 120 -24.99 1.85 -1.91
N ASP A 121 -24.38 2.30 -3.01
CA ASP A 121 -24.36 1.56 -4.28
C ASP A 121 -23.27 0.49 -4.28
N TYR A 122 -23.49 -0.53 -3.47
CA TYR A 122 -22.56 -1.64 -3.32
C TYR A 122 -22.39 -2.46 -4.60
N GLY A 123 -23.41 -2.52 -5.46
CA GLY A 123 -23.35 -3.21 -6.75
C GLY A 123 -22.33 -2.58 -7.70
N THR A 124 -22.33 -1.24 -7.81
CA THR A 124 -21.33 -0.52 -8.59
C THR A 124 -19.95 -0.66 -7.96
N MET A 125 -19.82 -0.54 -6.63
CA MET A 125 -18.52 -0.76 -5.96
C MET A 125 -17.93 -2.13 -6.26
N GLU A 126 -18.73 -3.19 -6.18
CA GLU A 126 -18.31 -4.55 -6.50
C GLU A 126 -17.88 -4.69 -7.97
N SER A 127 -18.70 -4.17 -8.89
CA SER A 127 -18.42 -4.23 -10.33
C SER A 127 -17.11 -3.51 -10.69
N GLU A 128 -16.92 -2.28 -10.21
CA GLU A 128 -15.69 -1.53 -10.48
C GLU A 128 -14.46 -2.18 -9.85
N THR A 129 -14.62 -2.75 -8.65
CA THR A 129 -13.52 -3.49 -8.01
C THR A 129 -13.13 -4.73 -8.81
N LYS A 130 -14.10 -5.49 -9.31
CA LYS A 130 -13.83 -6.65 -10.19
C LYS A 130 -13.09 -6.25 -11.46
N LYS A 131 -13.50 -5.18 -12.15
CA LYS A 131 -12.81 -4.68 -13.34
C LYS A 131 -11.35 -4.32 -13.06
N VAL A 132 -11.09 -3.64 -11.94
CA VAL A 132 -9.72 -3.29 -11.55
C VAL A 132 -8.88 -4.53 -11.24
N LEU A 133 -9.44 -5.50 -10.54
CA LEU A 133 -8.74 -6.77 -10.25
C LEU A 133 -8.44 -7.57 -11.54
N GLU A 134 -9.38 -7.62 -12.48
CA GLU A 134 -9.18 -8.24 -13.79
C GLU A 134 -8.06 -7.53 -14.57
N LEU A 135 -8.08 -6.18 -14.57
CA LEU A 135 -7.03 -5.40 -15.22
C LEU A 135 -5.65 -5.68 -14.61
N ILE A 136 -5.54 -5.68 -13.27
CA ILE A 136 -4.30 -6.02 -12.57
C ILE A 136 -3.84 -7.44 -12.93
N GLY A 137 -4.76 -8.39 -13.03
CA GLY A 137 -4.48 -9.76 -13.42
C GLY A 137 -3.91 -9.91 -14.85
N THR A 138 -4.17 -8.93 -15.73
CA THR A 138 -3.59 -8.90 -17.09
C THR A 138 -2.19 -8.30 -17.13
N ILE A 139 -1.83 -7.53 -16.10
CA ILE A 139 -0.52 -6.88 -16.00
C ILE A 139 0.43 -7.89 -15.35
N LYS A 140 1.33 -8.48 -16.13
CA LYS A 140 2.35 -9.37 -15.57
C LYS A 140 3.31 -8.50 -14.73
N PRO A 141 3.50 -8.77 -13.43
CA PRO A 141 4.54 -8.10 -12.68
C PRO A 141 5.89 -8.36 -13.35
N ALA A 142 6.72 -7.34 -13.44
CA ALA A 142 8.11 -7.52 -13.83
C ALA A 142 8.74 -8.56 -12.89
N LYS A 143 9.32 -9.61 -13.45
CA LYS A 143 9.98 -10.68 -12.69
C LYS A 143 11.23 -10.15 -12.01
#